data_7ee1d8d93606700d822b31d1e2c7e961
#
_entry.id   7ee1d8d93606700d822b31d1e2c7e961
#
_cell.length_a   1.000
_cell.length_b   1.000
_cell.length_c   1.000
_cell.angle_alpha   90.00
_cell.angle_beta   90.00
_cell.angle_gamma   90.00
#
_symmetry.space_group_name_H-M   'P 1'
#
loop_
_entity.id
_entity.type
_entity.pdbx_description
1 polymer ?
#
loop_
_entity_poly.entity_id
_entity_poly.type
_entity_poly.pdbx_seq_one_letter_code
_entity_poly.pdbx_strand_id
1 'polypeptide(L)'
;MKSINFEFLRLKWPQLAGLGGFAEAYAHTDAIGAIGKLRTFCEQVVEWIHHDQRLPKPYRANLSDLLENQPFRDVIPEVVLSKLHALRKEGNNAVHGNKGDTTVALRLTREAFNIARWLYVTYAEGSVADCPEYTEPPKGGVEGVEQRREKRAILERIAAQESQMQKLLANLESERSKAKQAEATAEERRDALEAALKAKDKLQAVDPFSFSEAETRKYLIDQMLADEGWDVGKGLISTAEVVKEASVKYQVGDSGEGYADYVLEDDNGKPLAVIEAKKTSEDPQKGRTQAKLYADGLAKEHGQRPVIFYTNGYDLWIWNDAAGEPWRRLYGFYSKDSLQHLIFQRTEKKPVSEVSPNPNIAGRMYQIEAVRQVVEKFAEKKRKALVVQATGTGKTRVAISLSDAMIRAGWAKRVLFLCDRRELRKQAHNAFKEFLPSEPRTYVTGASAGDTDHRIYLSTYPAMMKVYSSFDVGFFDLIVADESHRSLYNRYRQLFEYFDCYQVGLTATPVDLVARNTFKIFECEEQDPTANYTYEEAINHNPPYLVP
;
A
#
# COMPACT_ATOMS: atom_id res chain seq x y z
N MET A 1 19.49 25.50 -8.25
CA MET A 1 20.37 24.51 -8.88
C MET A 1 19.93 24.35 -10.33
N LYS A 2 20.84 24.30 -11.30
CA LYS A 2 20.49 23.94 -12.68
C LYS A 2 20.26 22.44 -12.73
N SER A 3 19.16 22.03 -13.35
CA SER A 3 18.83 20.61 -13.53
C SER A 3 19.30 20.15 -14.92
N ILE A 4 19.67 18.89 -15.03
CA ILE A 4 20.01 18.28 -16.32
C ILE A 4 18.73 17.93 -17.07
N ASN A 5 17.76 17.34 -16.37
CA ASN A 5 16.54 16.83 -16.98
C ASN A 5 15.30 17.71 -16.77
N PHE A 6 15.19 18.49 -15.68
CA PHE A 6 13.97 19.21 -15.30
C PHE A 6 14.01 20.71 -15.61
N GLU A 7 15.04 21.23 -16.31
CA GLU A 7 15.22 22.66 -16.54
C GLU A 7 14.08 23.25 -17.40
N PHE A 8 13.46 22.47 -18.29
CA PHE A 8 12.33 22.87 -19.13
C PHE A 8 11.08 23.26 -18.32
N LEU A 9 10.94 22.80 -17.07
CA LEU A 9 9.87 23.21 -16.18
C LEU A 9 10.06 24.60 -15.57
N ARG A 10 11.28 25.15 -15.61
CA ARG A 10 11.65 26.32 -14.79
C ARG A 10 10.82 27.57 -15.05
N LEU A 11 10.37 27.78 -16.26
CA LEU A 11 9.56 28.95 -16.60
C LEU A 11 8.19 28.93 -15.94
N LYS A 12 7.51 27.76 -15.94
CA LYS A 12 6.14 27.63 -15.44
C LYS A 12 6.10 27.08 -14.01
N TRP A 13 7.00 26.15 -13.68
CA TRP A 13 7.07 25.49 -12.38
C TRP A 13 8.52 25.47 -11.83
N PRO A 14 9.06 26.61 -11.42
CA PRO A 14 10.44 26.74 -10.97
C PRO A 14 10.77 25.85 -9.76
N GLN A 15 9.79 25.54 -8.93
CA GLN A 15 9.95 24.65 -7.77
C GLN A 15 10.08 23.20 -8.18
N LEU A 16 9.26 22.72 -9.12
CA LEU A 16 9.38 21.36 -9.64
C LEU A 16 10.75 21.14 -10.30
N ALA A 17 11.23 22.14 -11.08
CA ALA A 17 12.58 22.10 -11.63
C ALA A 17 13.66 22.04 -10.54
N GLY A 18 13.46 22.76 -9.44
CA GLY A 18 14.37 22.76 -8.29
C GLY A 18 14.40 21.42 -7.55
N LEU A 19 13.22 20.81 -7.33
CA LEU A 19 13.10 19.50 -6.67
C LEU A 19 13.70 18.38 -7.52
N GLY A 20 13.44 18.39 -8.84
CA GLY A 20 14.07 17.47 -9.78
C GLY A 20 15.58 17.60 -9.81
N GLY A 21 16.11 18.84 -9.92
CA GLY A 21 17.54 19.10 -9.88
C GLY A 21 18.23 18.70 -8.59
N PHE A 22 17.52 18.78 -7.44
CA PHE A 22 18.01 18.26 -6.18
C PHE A 22 18.13 16.71 -6.23
N ALA A 23 17.07 16.05 -6.71
CA ALA A 23 17.07 14.60 -6.82
C ALA A 23 18.21 14.08 -7.71
N GLU A 24 18.45 14.76 -8.85
CA GLU A 24 19.58 14.44 -9.72
C GLU A 24 20.94 14.56 -9.02
N ALA A 25 21.16 15.68 -8.33
CA ALA A 25 22.44 15.96 -7.70
C ALA A 25 22.80 15.01 -6.55
N TYR A 26 21.79 14.52 -5.85
CA TYR A 26 21.98 13.74 -4.64
C TYR A 26 21.60 12.26 -4.76
N ALA A 27 21.12 11.80 -5.92
CA ALA A 27 20.74 10.41 -6.14
C ALA A 27 21.80 9.39 -5.77
N HIS A 28 23.10 9.72 -6.00
CA HIS A 28 24.23 8.85 -5.69
C HIS A 28 24.84 9.05 -4.31
N THR A 29 24.64 10.22 -3.69
CA THR A 29 25.33 10.59 -2.42
C THR A 29 24.39 10.66 -1.23
N ASP A 30 23.11 10.91 -1.44
CA ASP A 30 22.05 10.99 -0.43
C ASP A 30 20.73 10.52 -1.04
N ALA A 31 20.68 9.22 -1.33
CA ALA A 31 19.54 8.61 -2.00
C ALA A 31 18.22 8.84 -1.23
N ILE A 32 18.24 8.78 0.10
CA ILE A 32 17.08 9.02 0.95
C ILE A 32 16.59 10.46 0.82
N GLY A 33 17.48 11.43 0.87
CA GLY A 33 17.14 12.85 0.66
C GLY A 33 16.60 13.13 -0.74
N ALA A 34 17.20 12.49 -1.77
CA ALA A 34 16.71 12.59 -3.15
C ALA A 34 15.29 12.03 -3.29
N ILE A 35 15.00 10.84 -2.75
CA ILE A 35 13.68 10.21 -2.75
C ILE A 35 12.65 11.07 -2.00
N GLY A 36 13.03 11.62 -0.84
CA GLY A 36 12.16 12.53 -0.09
C GLY A 36 11.76 13.79 -0.90
N LYS A 37 12.67 14.34 -1.69
CA LYS A 37 12.38 15.49 -2.57
C LYS A 37 11.52 15.11 -3.78
N LEU A 38 11.67 13.90 -4.31
CA LEU A 38 10.79 13.37 -5.35
C LEU A 38 9.36 13.14 -4.83
N ARG A 39 9.20 12.76 -3.57
CA ARG A 39 7.88 12.73 -2.93
C ARG A 39 7.26 14.13 -2.86
N THR A 40 8.02 15.14 -2.45
CA THR A 40 7.55 16.54 -2.44
C THR A 40 7.21 17.02 -3.86
N PHE A 41 7.99 16.61 -4.87
CA PHE A 41 7.68 16.85 -6.27
C PHE A 41 6.30 16.28 -6.64
N CYS A 42 6.04 15.03 -6.28
CA CYS A 42 4.74 14.39 -6.49
C CYS A 42 3.59 15.16 -5.81
N GLU A 43 3.76 15.56 -4.55
CA GLU A 43 2.77 16.35 -3.81
C GLU A 43 2.42 17.65 -4.53
N GLN A 44 3.44 18.40 -4.98
CA GLN A 44 3.24 19.66 -5.68
C GLN A 44 2.57 19.49 -7.05
N VAL A 45 2.91 18.44 -7.79
CA VAL A 45 2.24 18.13 -9.08
C VAL A 45 0.76 17.86 -8.85
N VAL A 46 0.42 17.01 -7.89
CA VAL A 46 -0.97 16.65 -7.59
C VAL A 46 -1.77 17.86 -7.10
N GLU A 47 -1.20 18.66 -6.19
CA GLU A 47 -1.85 19.87 -5.69
C GLU A 47 -2.07 20.90 -6.80
N TRP A 48 -1.08 21.07 -7.68
CA TRP A 48 -1.18 21.99 -8.80
C TRP A 48 -2.30 21.57 -9.76
N ILE A 49 -2.40 20.28 -10.10
CA ILE A 49 -3.45 19.77 -11.00
C ILE A 49 -4.84 19.94 -10.37
N HIS A 50 -5.00 19.58 -9.09
CA HIS A 50 -6.26 19.81 -8.37
C HIS A 50 -6.69 21.27 -8.41
N HIS A 51 -5.73 22.19 -8.31
CA HIS A 51 -5.98 23.62 -8.37
C HIS A 51 -6.31 24.09 -9.78
N ASP A 52 -5.49 23.73 -10.77
CA ASP A 52 -5.65 24.15 -12.17
C ASP A 52 -6.95 23.63 -12.78
N GLN A 53 -7.27 22.37 -12.56
CA GLN A 53 -8.48 21.72 -13.05
C GLN A 53 -9.71 21.96 -12.15
N ARG A 54 -9.58 22.76 -11.10
CA ARG A 54 -10.65 23.07 -10.12
C ARG A 54 -11.35 21.80 -9.56
N LEU A 55 -10.57 20.74 -9.34
CA LEU A 55 -11.11 19.49 -8.85
C LEU A 55 -11.50 19.58 -7.37
N PRO A 56 -12.62 18.99 -6.97
CA PRO A 56 -13.04 18.99 -5.57
C PRO A 56 -12.02 18.23 -4.70
N LYS A 57 -11.52 18.89 -3.67
CA LYS A 57 -10.61 18.27 -2.69
C LYS A 57 -11.41 17.74 -1.51
N PRO A 58 -11.16 16.51 -1.07
CA PRO A 58 -11.71 16.02 0.19
C PRO A 58 -11.21 16.87 1.37
N TYR A 59 -12.03 17.02 2.39
CA TYR A 59 -11.67 17.83 3.55
C TYR A 59 -10.46 17.21 4.29
N ARG A 60 -9.37 18.00 4.47
CA ARG A 60 -8.09 17.55 5.05
C ARG A 60 -7.47 16.34 4.34
N ALA A 61 -7.55 16.31 3.02
CA ALA A 61 -6.99 15.26 2.21
C ALA A 61 -5.46 15.20 2.32
N ASN A 62 -4.92 14.00 2.51
CA ASN A 62 -3.50 13.71 2.32
C ASN A 62 -3.22 13.36 0.84
N LEU A 63 -1.95 13.18 0.48
CA LEU A 63 -1.57 12.86 -0.91
C LEU A 63 -2.27 11.58 -1.44
N SER A 64 -2.48 10.56 -0.60
CA SER A 64 -3.21 9.35 -0.98
C SER A 64 -4.66 9.67 -1.34
N ASP A 65 -5.33 10.46 -0.49
CA ASP A 65 -6.73 10.83 -0.71
C ASP A 65 -6.91 11.66 -1.98
N LEU A 66 -5.93 12.50 -2.31
CA LEU A 66 -5.92 13.31 -3.54
C LEU A 66 -5.74 12.44 -4.79
N LEU A 67 -4.86 11.43 -4.73
CA LEU A 67 -4.61 10.50 -5.85
C LEU A 67 -5.78 9.52 -6.07
N GLU A 68 -6.47 9.11 -5.00
CA GLU A 68 -7.63 8.21 -5.07
C GLU A 68 -8.94 8.94 -5.37
N ASN A 69 -8.93 10.28 -5.39
CA ASN A 69 -10.12 11.07 -5.68
C ASN A 69 -10.60 10.80 -7.12
N GLN A 70 -11.85 10.35 -7.27
CA GLN A 70 -12.39 9.95 -8.57
C GLN A 70 -12.28 11.08 -9.64
N PRO A 71 -12.63 12.35 -9.36
CA PRO A 71 -12.43 13.42 -10.32
C PRO A 71 -10.97 13.62 -10.76
N PHE A 72 -10.00 13.34 -9.87
CA PHE A 72 -8.58 13.39 -10.24
C PHE A 72 -8.20 12.22 -11.15
N ARG A 73 -8.66 11.01 -10.83
CA ARG A 73 -8.42 9.81 -11.64
C ARG A 73 -9.01 9.91 -13.04
N ASP A 74 -10.15 10.62 -13.18
CA ASP A 74 -10.82 10.78 -14.45
C ASP A 74 -10.05 11.71 -15.42
N VAL A 75 -9.21 12.62 -14.90
CA VAL A 75 -8.43 13.56 -15.72
C VAL A 75 -6.96 13.17 -15.90
N ILE A 76 -6.47 12.19 -15.15
CA ILE A 76 -5.08 11.74 -15.21
C ILE A 76 -4.97 10.40 -15.95
N PRO A 77 -4.04 10.25 -16.92
CA PRO A 77 -3.75 8.97 -17.53
C PRO A 77 -3.34 7.94 -16.48
N GLU A 78 -3.80 6.70 -16.61
CA GLU A 78 -3.51 5.61 -15.67
C GLU A 78 -2.00 5.40 -15.45
N VAL A 79 -1.22 5.50 -16.52
CA VAL A 79 0.25 5.40 -16.46
C VAL A 79 0.89 6.51 -15.62
N VAL A 80 0.36 7.73 -15.68
CA VAL A 80 0.86 8.86 -14.87
C VAL A 80 0.43 8.69 -13.42
N LEU A 81 -0.80 8.25 -13.20
CA LEU A 81 -1.33 7.95 -11.87
C LEU A 81 -0.47 6.87 -11.17
N SER A 82 -0.14 5.80 -11.86
CA SER A 82 0.73 4.71 -11.36
C SER A 82 2.12 5.24 -10.97
N LYS A 83 2.71 6.14 -11.77
CA LYS A 83 4.00 6.77 -11.45
C LYS A 83 3.92 7.70 -10.23
N LEU A 84 2.83 8.47 -10.09
CA LEU A 84 2.58 9.29 -8.90
C LEU A 84 2.44 8.43 -7.63
N HIS A 85 1.75 7.29 -7.72
CA HIS A 85 1.67 6.32 -6.62
C HIS A 85 3.04 5.73 -6.27
N ALA A 86 3.90 5.43 -7.26
CA ALA A 86 5.25 4.94 -7.01
C ALA A 86 6.10 5.97 -6.24
N LEU A 87 6.10 7.23 -6.67
CA LEU A 87 6.80 8.32 -5.97
C LEU A 87 6.28 8.49 -4.52
N ARG A 88 4.96 8.40 -4.31
CA ARG A 88 4.35 8.48 -2.97
C ARG A 88 4.80 7.30 -2.09
N LYS A 89 4.69 6.07 -2.60
CA LYS A 89 4.99 4.84 -1.85
C LYS A 89 6.46 4.80 -1.41
N GLU A 90 7.36 4.94 -2.37
CA GLU A 90 8.80 4.91 -2.10
C GLU A 90 9.26 6.13 -1.28
N GLY A 91 8.67 7.30 -1.53
CA GLY A 91 8.93 8.48 -0.72
C GLY A 91 8.54 8.30 0.75
N ASN A 92 7.42 7.64 1.03
CA ASN A 92 7.01 7.29 2.38
C ASN A 92 8.00 6.30 3.02
N ASN A 93 8.43 5.27 2.28
CA ASN A 93 9.41 4.28 2.73
C ASN A 93 10.74 4.94 3.10
N ALA A 94 11.22 5.88 2.29
CA ALA A 94 12.46 6.61 2.53
C ALA A 94 12.37 7.52 3.77
N VAL A 95 11.27 8.26 3.91
CA VAL A 95 11.10 9.23 5.02
C VAL A 95 10.85 8.55 6.37
N HIS A 96 10.10 7.45 6.39
CA HIS A 96 9.68 6.79 7.64
C HIS A 96 10.46 5.51 7.94
N GLY A 97 10.95 4.81 6.93
CA GLY A 97 11.66 3.54 7.08
C GLY A 97 13.18 3.62 6.96
N ASN A 98 13.73 4.81 6.65
CA ASN A 98 15.16 5.00 6.35
C ASN A 98 15.70 4.02 5.27
N LYS A 99 14.82 3.56 4.38
CA LYS A 99 15.11 2.65 3.27
C LYS A 99 15.10 3.44 1.96
N GLY A 100 16.16 3.37 1.23
CA GLY A 100 16.30 3.92 -0.11
C GLY A 100 17.76 3.85 -0.52
N ASP A 101 18.04 3.16 -1.60
CA ASP A 101 19.36 3.09 -2.19
C ASP A 101 19.47 3.97 -3.46
N THR A 102 20.66 4.04 -4.00
CA THR A 102 20.95 4.79 -5.23
C THR A 102 20.11 4.31 -6.42
N THR A 103 19.84 3.02 -6.53
CA THR A 103 19.07 2.43 -7.63
C THR A 103 17.64 2.91 -7.61
N VAL A 104 17.01 2.90 -6.43
CA VAL A 104 15.65 3.42 -6.21
C VAL A 104 15.61 4.92 -6.49
N ALA A 105 16.59 5.70 -6.01
CA ALA A 105 16.62 7.14 -6.25
C ALA A 105 16.73 7.49 -7.75
N LEU A 106 17.59 6.80 -8.49
CA LEU A 106 17.77 6.99 -9.93
C LEU A 106 16.50 6.62 -10.71
N ARG A 107 15.89 5.48 -10.37
CA ARG A 107 14.62 5.05 -10.95
C ARG A 107 13.53 6.10 -10.74
N LEU A 108 13.32 6.53 -9.50
CA LEU A 108 12.28 7.51 -9.17
C LEU A 108 12.56 8.90 -9.79
N THR A 109 13.82 9.27 -9.98
CA THR A 109 14.20 10.50 -10.71
C THR A 109 13.75 10.40 -12.17
N ARG A 110 13.92 9.23 -12.81
CA ARG A 110 13.42 8.97 -14.16
C ARG A 110 11.88 9.01 -14.24
N GLU A 111 11.20 8.46 -13.24
CA GLU A 111 9.73 8.50 -13.19
C GLU A 111 9.20 9.92 -12.99
N ALA A 112 9.84 10.69 -12.12
CA ALA A 112 9.50 12.10 -11.95
C ALA A 112 9.74 12.92 -13.24
N PHE A 113 10.78 12.58 -14.00
CA PHE A 113 11.03 13.19 -15.30
C PHE A 113 9.90 12.86 -16.31
N ASN A 114 9.42 11.63 -16.35
CA ASN A 114 8.30 11.23 -17.19
C ASN A 114 7.02 12.00 -16.83
N ILE A 115 6.73 12.13 -15.52
CA ILE A 115 5.62 12.96 -15.03
C ILE A 115 5.81 14.43 -15.44
N ALA A 116 7.03 14.95 -15.30
CA ALA A 116 7.37 16.33 -15.68
C ALA A 116 7.11 16.60 -17.17
N ARG A 117 7.53 15.69 -18.05
CA ARG A 117 7.27 15.80 -19.49
C ARG A 117 5.79 15.78 -19.82
N TRP A 118 5.05 14.84 -19.22
CA TRP A 118 3.61 14.80 -19.38
C TRP A 118 2.95 16.10 -18.90
N LEU A 119 3.33 16.59 -17.72
CA LEU A 119 2.80 17.83 -17.17
C LEU A 119 3.08 19.02 -18.11
N TYR A 120 4.30 19.10 -18.67
CA TYR A 120 4.70 20.15 -19.58
C TYR A 120 3.91 20.13 -20.89
N VAL A 121 3.79 18.97 -21.52
CA VAL A 121 3.05 18.81 -22.77
C VAL A 121 1.54 19.05 -22.56
N THR A 122 0.98 18.59 -21.44
CA THR A 122 -0.46 18.68 -21.19
C THR A 122 -0.90 20.08 -20.76
N TYR A 123 -0.09 20.79 -19.96
CA TYR A 123 -0.53 22.01 -19.30
C TYR A 123 0.31 23.26 -19.62
N ALA A 124 1.46 23.13 -20.25
CA ALA A 124 2.29 24.27 -20.62
C ALA A 124 2.24 24.62 -22.12
N GLU A 125 1.38 23.94 -22.89
CA GLU A 125 1.30 24.07 -24.36
C GLU A 125 2.64 23.76 -25.07
N GLY A 126 3.54 23.05 -24.39
CA GLY A 126 4.83 22.64 -24.92
C GLY A 126 4.73 21.39 -25.79
N SER A 127 5.73 21.15 -26.63
CA SER A 127 5.84 19.93 -27.41
C SER A 127 6.81 18.93 -26.78
N VAL A 128 6.71 17.66 -27.15
CA VAL A 128 7.67 16.62 -26.71
C VAL A 128 9.09 16.96 -27.18
N ALA A 129 9.22 17.66 -28.31
CA ALA A 129 10.51 18.08 -28.87
C ALA A 129 11.21 19.16 -28.02
N ASP A 130 10.47 19.92 -27.20
CA ASP A 130 11.02 20.92 -26.29
C ASP A 130 11.61 20.32 -25.02
N CYS A 131 11.34 19.03 -24.75
CA CYS A 131 11.87 18.32 -23.59
C CYS A 131 13.18 17.62 -23.95
N PRO A 132 14.19 17.65 -23.08
CA PRO A 132 15.43 16.92 -23.30
C PRO A 132 15.19 15.40 -23.28
N GLU A 133 16.11 14.64 -23.87
CA GLU A 133 16.19 13.21 -23.58
C GLU A 133 16.68 13.00 -22.14
N TYR A 134 16.14 11.99 -21.47
CA TYR A 134 16.55 11.69 -20.10
C TYR A 134 18.02 11.29 -20.06
N THR A 135 18.80 12.00 -19.25
CA THR A 135 20.20 11.70 -18.98
C THR A 135 20.34 11.23 -17.53
N GLU A 136 20.89 10.03 -17.34
CA GLU A 136 21.14 9.52 -15.99
C GLU A 136 22.11 10.43 -15.23
N PRO A 137 21.79 10.83 -13.99
CA PRO A 137 22.66 11.66 -13.19
C PRO A 137 24.07 11.06 -13.05
N PRO A 138 25.16 11.83 -13.23
CA PRO A 138 26.52 11.32 -13.26
C PRO A 138 26.97 10.79 -11.88
N LYS A 139 27.69 9.69 -11.85
CA LYS A 139 28.41 9.21 -10.67
C LYS A 139 29.59 10.13 -10.41
N GLY A 140 29.50 11.00 -9.41
CA GLY A 140 30.65 11.79 -8.98
C GLY A 140 30.29 13.16 -8.45
N GLY A 141 30.16 13.28 -7.16
CA GLY A 141 30.31 14.53 -6.43
C GLY A 141 31.51 14.44 -5.55
N VAL A 142 32.47 15.36 -5.72
CA VAL A 142 33.58 15.56 -4.78
C VAL A 142 32.98 16.03 -3.47
N GLU A 143 33.06 15.23 -2.40
CA GLU A 143 32.65 15.63 -1.05
C GLU A 143 33.61 16.70 -0.49
N GLY A 144 33.30 17.97 -0.74
CA GLY A 144 33.96 19.11 -0.11
C GLY A 144 33.08 19.80 0.92
N VAL A 145 33.73 20.47 1.89
CA VAL A 145 33.05 21.30 2.91
C VAL A 145 32.15 22.37 2.28
N GLU A 146 32.44 22.82 1.07
CA GLU A 146 31.63 23.73 0.27
C GLU A 146 30.27 23.12 -0.13
N GLN A 147 30.19 21.83 -0.49
CA GLN A 147 28.93 21.18 -0.87
C GLN A 147 27.96 21.02 0.30
N ARG A 148 28.46 20.85 1.53
CA ARG A 148 27.60 20.83 2.72
C ARG A 148 27.00 22.20 3.03
N ARG A 149 27.74 23.30 2.75
CA ARG A 149 27.25 24.68 2.84
C ARG A 149 26.22 24.99 1.76
N GLU A 150 26.51 24.59 0.52
CA GLU A 150 25.54 24.73 -0.59
C GLU A 150 24.27 23.90 -0.36
N LYS A 151 24.41 22.66 0.10
CA LYS A 151 23.28 21.79 0.48
C LYS A 151 22.36 22.48 1.50
N ARG A 152 22.94 23.09 2.53
CA ARG A 152 22.19 23.79 3.57
C ARG A 152 21.54 25.06 3.04
N ALA A 153 22.25 25.86 2.23
CA ALA A 153 21.71 27.06 1.60
C ALA A 153 20.60 26.76 0.59
N ILE A 154 20.68 25.64 -0.15
CA ILE A 154 19.65 25.17 -1.08
C ILE A 154 18.41 24.71 -0.30
N LEU A 155 18.56 23.94 0.79
CA LEU A 155 17.46 23.52 1.64
C LEU A 155 16.73 24.71 2.28
N GLU A 156 17.46 25.71 2.76
CA GLU A 156 16.89 26.95 3.31
C GLU A 156 16.16 27.78 2.23
N ARG A 157 16.69 27.87 1.00
CA ARG A 157 16.01 28.52 -0.14
C ARG A 157 14.75 27.78 -0.57
N ILE A 158 14.79 26.44 -0.65
CA ILE A 158 13.62 25.64 -1.01
C ILE A 158 12.54 25.81 0.06
N ALA A 159 12.88 25.77 1.35
CA ALA A 159 11.93 26.00 2.45
C ALA A 159 11.33 27.42 2.42
N ALA A 160 12.14 28.44 2.11
CA ALA A 160 11.66 29.81 1.96
C ALA A 160 10.72 29.96 0.74
N GLN A 161 11.02 29.31 -0.39
CA GLN A 161 10.18 29.30 -1.59
C GLN A 161 8.89 28.49 -1.36
N GLU A 162 8.95 27.38 -0.63
CA GLU A 162 7.76 26.62 -0.22
C GLU A 162 6.81 27.47 0.63
N SER A 163 7.35 28.26 1.57
CA SER A 163 6.58 29.22 2.38
C SER A 163 5.98 30.37 1.54
N GLN A 164 6.74 30.90 0.59
CA GLN A 164 6.23 31.95 -0.32
C GLN A 164 5.12 31.42 -1.24
N MET A 165 5.24 30.20 -1.74
CA MET A 165 4.22 29.59 -2.60
C MET A 165 2.94 29.30 -1.82
N GLN A 166 3.04 28.79 -0.58
CA GLN A 166 1.87 28.62 0.28
C GLN A 166 1.13 29.94 0.49
N LYS A 167 1.86 31.04 0.68
CA LYS A 167 1.27 32.39 0.77
C LYS A 167 0.65 32.86 -0.55
N LEU A 168 1.29 32.58 -1.68
CA LEU A 168 0.77 32.92 -3.02
C LEU A 168 -0.48 32.09 -3.36
N LEU A 169 -0.48 30.78 -3.03
CA LEU A 169 -1.64 29.92 -3.21
C LEU A 169 -2.80 30.34 -2.30
N ALA A 170 -2.54 30.71 -1.05
CA ALA A 170 -3.56 31.23 -0.14
C ALA A 170 -4.15 32.56 -0.64
N ASN A 171 -3.31 33.47 -1.17
CA ASN A 171 -3.76 34.72 -1.77
C ASN A 171 -4.55 34.48 -3.07
N LEU A 172 -4.13 33.53 -3.92
CA LEU A 172 -4.86 33.13 -5.13
C LEU A 172 -6.20 32.46 -4.81
N GLU A 173 -6.26 31.65 -3.76
CA GLU A 173 -7.52 31.09 -3.25
C GLU A 173 -8.46 32.19 -2.74
N SER A 174 -7.93 33.19 -2.04
CA SER A 174 -8.69 34.34 -1.57
C SER A 174 -9.23 35.20 -2.74
N GLU A 175 -8.38 35.50 -3.72
CA GLU A 175 -8.77 36.27 -4.92
C GLU A 175 -9.76 35.49 -5.81
N ARG A 176 -9.59 34.18 -5.95
CA ARG A 176 -10.53 33.31 -6.70
C ARG A 176 -11.83 33.05 -5.95
N SER A 177 -11.84 33.05 -4.62
CA SER A 177 -13.09 32.97 -3.87
C SER A 177 -13.93 34.24 -4.08
N LYS A 178 -13.27 35.39 -4.27
CA LYS A 178 -13.91 36.66 -4.66
C LYS A 178 -14.38 36.66 -6.13
N ALA A 179 -13.61 36.03 -7.02
CA ALA A 179 -13.99 35.85 -8.43
C ALA A 179 -15.05 34.75 -8.65
N LYS A 180 -15.22 33.81 -7.70
CA LYS A 180 -16.27 32.78 -7.73
C LYS A 180 -17.69 33.31 -7.52
N GLN A 181 -17.84 34.57 -7.11
CA GLN A 181 -19.16 35.23 -7.09
C GLN A 181 -19.57 35.79 -8.46
N ALA A 182 -18.68 35.76 -9.47
CA ALA A 182 -19.01 36.12 -10.85
C ALA A 182 -18.86 34.87 -11.74
N GLU A 183 -19.99 34.33 -12.11
CA GLU A 183 -20.31 33.33 -13.14
C GLU A 183 -19.17 32.78 -14.01
N ALA A 184 -18.83 31.49 -13.83
CA ALA A 184 -18.30 30.63 -14.88
C ALA A 184 -19.19 29.41 -15.04
N THR A 185 -19.83 29.32 -16.19
CA THR A 185 -20.85 28.36 -16.57
C THR A 185 -20.39 26.90 -16.58
N ALA A 186 -21.32 25.96 -16.42
CA ALA A 186 -21.09 24.51 -16.52
C ALA A 186 -20.46 24.08 -17.87
N GLU A 187 -20.51 24.94 -18.87
CA GLU A 187 -19.97 24.75 -20.22
C GLU A 187 -18.44 24.85 -20.27
N GLU A 188 -17.83 25.83 -19.59
CA GLU A 188 -16.36 25.96 -19.52
C GLU A 188 -15.69 24.79 -18.75
N ARG A 189 -16.39 24.23 -17.76
CA ARG A 189 -15.91 23.03 -17.05
C ARG A 189 -15.95 21.79 -17.92
N ARG A 190 -16.93 21.70 -18.79
CA ARG A 190 -17.11 20.60 -19.74
C ARG A 190 -16.04 20.64 -20.83
N ASP A 191 -15.73 21.82 -21.34
CA ASP A 191 -14.69 22.03 -22.36
C ASP A 191 -13.29 21.76 -21.81
N ALA A 192 -13.00 22.17 -20.57
CA ALA A 192 -11.73 21.87 -19.91
C ALA A 192 -11.56 20.36 -19.61
N LEU A 193 -12.63 19.69 -19.22
CA LEU A 193 -12.63 18.24 -19.02
C LEU A 193 -12.45 17.50 -20.35
N GLU A 194 -13.13 17.96 -21.40
CA GLU A 194 -13.01 17.39 -22.74
C GLU A 194 -11.62 17.59 -23.35
N ALA A 195 -10.98 18.75 -23.11
CA ALA A 195 -9.61 19.01 -23.49
C ALA A 195 -8.61 18.11 -22.74
N ALA A 196 -8.83 17.89 -21.44
CA ALA A 196 -8.02 16.98 -20.64
C ALA A 196 -8.19 15.51 -21.05
N LEU A 197 -9.41 15.10 -21.42
CA LEU A 197 -9.69 13.76 -21.96
C LEU A 197 -9.04 13.56 -23.34
N LYS A 198 -9.07 14.56 -24.23
CA LYS A 198 -8.38 14.53 -25.53
C LYS A 198 -6.85 14.48 -25.38
N ALA A 199 -6.30 15.14 -24.35
CA ALA A 199 -4.88 15.03 -24.01
C ALA A 199 -4.53 13.64 -23.46
N LYS A 200 -5.41 13.04 -22.67
CA LYS A 200 -5.30 11.65 -22.19
C LYS A 200 -5.23 10.66 -23.36
N ASP A 201 -6.13 10.76 -24.34
CA ASP A 201 -6.16 9.89 -25.51
C ASP A 201 -4.93 10.05 -26.41
N LYS A 202 -4.42 11.29 -26.57
CA LYS A 202 -3.17 11.55 -27.31
C LYS A 202 -1.95 10.93 -26.64
N LEU A 203 -1.90 10.93 -25.31
CA LEU A 203 -0.79 10.37 -24.52
C LEU A 203 -0.85 8.85 -24.46
N GLN A 204 -2.04 8.25 -24.51
CA GLN A 204 -2.18 6.80 -24.63
C GLN A 204 -1.73 6.27 -25.99
N ALA A 205 -1.86 7.08 -27.07
CA ALA A 205 -1.42 6.71 -28.43
C ALA A 205 0.10 6.86 -28.63
N VAL A 206 0.80 7.61 -27.79
CA VAL A 206 2.24 7.91 -27.92
C VAL A 206 2.87 7.83 -26.53
N ASP A 207 3.15 6.62 -26.05
CA ASP A 207 3.92 6.43 -24.82
C ASP A 207 5.35 5.91 -25.14
N PRO A 208 6.29 6.78 -25.59
CA PRO A 208 7.70 6.43 -25.74
C PRO A 208 8.44 6.32 -24.39
N PHE A 209 7.73 6.49 -23.27
CA PHE A 209 8.33 6.64 -21.93
C PHE A 209 7.95 5.53 -20.96
N SER A 210 7.14 4.56 -21.38
CA SER A 210 6.89 3.36 -20.59
C SER A 210 8.13 2.47 -20.57
N PHE A 211 8.41 1.87 -19.43
CA PHE A 211 9.30 0.72 -19.42
C PHE A 211 8.71 -0.37 -20.32
N SER A 212 9.54 -0.93 -21.19
CA SER A 212 9.22 -2.20 -21.84
C SER A 212 8.97 -3.27 -20.76
N GLU A 213 8.36 -4.36 -21.15
CA GLU A 213 8.12 -5.49 -20.24
C GLU A 213 9.44 -6.03 -19.63
N ALA A 214 10.51 -6.10 -20.42
CA ALA A 214 11.84 -6.48 -19.94
C ALA A 214 12.45 -5.49 -18.93
N GLU A 215 12.25 -4.18 -19.15
CA GLU A 215 12.70 -3.14 -18.22
C GLU A 215 11.84 -3.13 -16.94
N THR A 216 10.52 -3.38 -17.06
CA THR A 216 9.62 -3.54 -15.92
C THR A 216 10.07 -4.69 -15.02
N ARG A 217 10.40 -5.84 -15.63
CA ARG A 217 10.96 -6.99 -14.91
C ARG A 217 12.25 -6.62 -14.20
N LYS A 218 13.22 -6.12 -14.92
CA LYS A 218 14.57 -5.85 -14.41
C LYS A 218 14.63 -4.77 -13.32
N TYR A 219 13.91 -3.68 -13.49
CA TYR A 219 14.05 -2.50 -12.61
C TYR A 219 12.99 -2.42 -11.51
N LEU A 220 11.85 -3.08 -11.68
CA LEU A 220 10.74 -3.00 -10.73
C LEU A 220 10.51 -4.33 -10.01
N ILE A 221 10.29 -5.40 -10.75
CA ILE A 221 9.88 -6.69 -10.17
C ILE A 221 11.06 -7.36 -9.47
N ASP A 222 12.24 -7.42 -10.13
CA ASP A 222 13.46 -7.99 -9.52
C ASP A 222 13.79 -7.31 -8.20
N GLN A 223 13.68 -5.98 -8.14
CA GLN A 223 13.97 -5.22 -6.92
C GLN A 223 12.92 -5.50 -5.83
N MET A 224 11.65 -5.52 -6.19
CA MET A 224 10.58 -5.80 -5.22
C MET A 224 10.69 -7.21 -4.63
N LEU A 225 11.06 -8.20 -5.43
CA LEU A 225 11.30 -9.57 -4.95
C LEU A 225 12.53 -9.64 -4.03
N ALA A 226 13.64 -8.98 -4.40
CA ALA A 226 14.84 -8.94 -3.58
C ALA A 226 14.60 -8.22 -2.24
N ASP A 227 13.79 -7.17 -2.21
CA ASP A 227 13.41 -6.45 -0.98
C ASP A 227 12.64 -7.35 0.00
N GLU A 228 11.91 -8.35 -0.51
CA GLU A 228 11.19 -9.34 0.30
C GLU A 228 12.01 -10.60 0.59
N GLY A 229 13.31 -10.58 0.27
CA GLY A 229 14.26 -11.62 0.64
C GLY A 229 14.40 -12.78 -0.35
N TRP A 230 13.80 -12.67 -1.56
CA TRP A 230 13.98 -13.68 -2.59
C TRP A 230 15.39 -13.58 -3.21
N ASP A 231 16.02 -14.73 -3.44
CA ASP A 231 17.28 -14.80 -4.22
C ASP A 231 16.98 -14.60 -5.71
N VAL A 232 17.11 -13.36 -6.16
CA VAL A 232 16.81 -12.97 -7.54
C VAL A 232 18.11 -12.91 -8.32
N GLY A 233 18.34 -13.83 -9.24
CA GLY A 233 19.50 -13.86 -10.09
C GLY A 233 19.69 -12.58 -10.93
N LYS A 234 20.91 -12.28 -11.31
CA LYS A 234 21.24 -11.09 -12.12
C LYS A 234 20.76 -11.22 -13.55
N GLY A 235 20.05 -10.22 -14.05
CA GLY A 235 19.52 -10.20 -15.41
C GLY A 235 18.50 -11.33 -15.63
N LEU A 236 18.69 -12.15 -16.64
CA LEU A 236 17.83 -13.30 -16.95
C LEU A 236 18.27 -14.62 -16.27
N ILE A 237 19.27 -14.58 -15.40
CA ILE A 237 19.74 -15.77 -14.70
C ILE A 237 18.72 -16.18 -13.64
N SER A 238 18.23 -17.40 -13.72
CA SER A 238 17.37 -18.02 -12.69
C SER A 238 18.21 -18.50 -11.52
N THR A 239 17.58 -18.55 -10.35
CA THR A 239 18.11 -19.17 -9.14
C THR A 239 17.26 -20.39 -8.75
N ALA A 240 17.56 -21.02 -7.63
CA ALA A 240 16.74 -22.09 -7.07
C ALA A 240 15.38 -21.60 -6.53
N GLU A 241 15.26 -20.29 -6.23
CA GLU A 241 14.04 -19.71 -5.68
C GLU A 241 13.23 -18.93 -6.70
N VAL A 242 13.88 -18.37 -7.72
CA VAL A 242 13.25 -17.49 -8.71
C VAL A 242 13.63 -17.94 -10.11
N VAL A 243 12.74 -18.63 -10.79
CA VAL A 243 12.90 -19.05 -12.18
C VAL A 243 12.32 -17.97 -13.08
N LYS A 244 13.17 -17.40 -13.97
CA LYS A 244 12.79 -16.35 -14.93
C LYS A 244 12.53 -16.96 -16.30
N GLU A 245 11.51 -16.43 -17.01
CA GLU A 245 11.06 -16.98 -18.31
C GLU A 245 10.85 -18.50 -18.25
N ALA A 246 10.15 -18.93 -17.20
CA ALA A 246 9.92 -20.35 -16.92
C ALA A 246 9.06 -21.01 -18.00
N SER A 247 9.55 -22.06 -18.62
CA SER A 247 8.73 -22.87 -19.55
C SER A 247 7.62 -23.57 -18.78
N VAL A 248 6.39 -23.42 -19.26
CA VAL A 248 5.19 -24.01 -18.68
C VAL A 248 4.47 -24.84 -19.71
N LYS A 249 4.28 -26.13 -19.44
CA LYS A 249 3.56 -27.05 -20.31
C LYS A 249 2.03 -26.92 -20.21
N TYR A 250 1.33 -27.65 -21.05
CA TYR A 250 -0.15 -27.68 -21.08
C TYR A 250 -0.80 -26.36 -21.42
N GLN A 251 -0.14 -25.52 -22.23
CA GLN A 251 -0.68 -24.23 -22.68
C GLN A 251 -1.52 -24.38 -23.93
N VAL A 252 -2.39 -23.40 -24.19
CA VAL A 252 -3.20 -23.33 -25.41
C VAL A 252 -2.32 -22.83 -26.56
N GLY A 253 -2.17 -23.63 -27.59
CA GLY A 253 -1.37 -23.34 -28.79
C GLY A 253 -0.76 -24.60 -29.40
N ASP A 254 -0.20 -24.49 -30.61
CA ASP A 254 0.34 -25.63 -31.37
C ASP A 254 1.53 -26.31 -30.68
N SER A 255 2.34 -25.57 -29.93
CA SER A 255 3.47 -26.11 -29.17
C SER A 255 3.05 -26.73 -27.82
N GLY A 256 1.89 -26.36 -27.29
CA GLY A 256 1.47 -26.74 -25.94
C GLY A 256 2.35 -26.16 -24.79
N GLU A 257 3.28 -25.26 -25.12
CA GLU A 257 4.22 -24.61 -24.17
C GLU A 257 4.00 -23.10 -24.17
N GLY A 258 4.28 -22.48 -23.01
CA GLY A 258 4.31 -21.05 -22.80
C GLY A 258 5.43 -20.67 -21.85
N TYR A 259 5.67 -19.38 -21.67
CA TYR A 259 6.74 -18.89 -20.80
C TYR A 259 6.14 -17.89 -19.80
N ALA A 260 6.18 -18.26 -18.52
CA ALA A 260 5.81 -17.36 -17.44
C ALA A 260 7.00 -16.44 -17.12
N ASP A 261 6.75 -15.16 -16.87
CA ASP A 261 7.83 -14.20 -16.58
C ASP A 261 8.64 -14.61 -15.36
N TYR A 262 7.96 -15.05 -14.28
CA TYR A 262 8.60 -15.61 -13.09
C TYR A 262 7.79 -16.76 -12.51
N VAL A 263 8.50 -17.75 -11.99
CA VAL A 263 7.98 -18.75 -11.06
C VAL A 263 8.80 -18.68 -9.78
N LEU A 264 8.14 -18.51 -8.65
CA LEU A 264 8.76 -18.55 -7.33
C LEU A 264 8.64 -19.96 -6.78
N GLU A 265 9.75 -20.57 -6.42
CA GLU A 265 9.83 -21.96 -6.02
C GLU A 265 10.12 -22.14 -4.53
N ASP A 266 9.58 -23.18 -3.97
CA ASP A 266 9.87 -23.68 -2.64
C ASP A 266 11.17 -24.48 -2.62
N ASP A 267 11.69 -24.79 -1.42
CA ASP A 267 12.90 -25.61 -1.21
C ASP A 267 12.79 -27.01 -1.81
N ASN A 268 11.56 -27.50 -2.03
CA ASN A 268 11.29 -28.80 -2.65
C ASN A 268 11.08 -28.73 -4.18
N GLY A 269 11.32 -27.56 -4.80
CA GLY A 269 11.14 -27.33 -6.24
C GLY A 269 9.69 -27.27 -6.68
N LYS A 270 8.71 -27.10 -5.76
CA LYS A 270 7.32 -26.89 -6.13
C LYS A 270 7.03 -25.39 -6.28
N PRO A 271 6.18 -24.99 -7.25
CA PRO A 271 5.87 -23.60 -7.46
C PRO A 271 4.99 -23.03 -6.35
N LEU A 272 5.49 -22.00 -5.64
CA LEU A 272 4.73 -21.23 -4.66
C LEU A 272 3.90 -20.15 -5.34
N ALA A 273 4.49 -19.46 -6.33
CA ALA A 273 3.79 -18.42 -7.06
C ALA A 273 4.20 -18.37 -8.54
N VAL A 274 3.32 -17.86 -9.38
CA VAL A 274 3.59 -17.43 -10.76
C VAL A 274 3.32 -15.95 -10.89
N ILE A 275 4.19 -15.23 -11.58
CA ILE A 275 4.09 -13.78 -11.79
C ILE A 275 4.05 -13.52 -13.29
N GLU A 276 3.06 -12.77 -13.71
CA GLU A 276 2.94 -12.23 -15.07
C GLU A 276 3.15 -10.72 -15.04
N ALA A 277 4.12 -10.27 -15.82
CA ALA A 277 4.46 -8.86 -15.95
C ALA A 277 3.81 -8.25 -17.21
N LYS A 278 3.45 -6.99 -17.13
CA LYS A 278 3.05 -6.16 -18.27
C LYS A 278 3.88 -4.88 -18.30
N LYS A 279 3.89 -4.21 -19.45
CA LYS A 279 4.52 -2.88 -19.56
C LYS A 279 3.93 -1.93 -18.54
N THR A 280 4.74 -1.01 -18.06
CA THR A 280 4.29 0.01 -17.09
C THR A 280 3.12 0.88 -17.59
N SER A 281 2.95 0.98 -18.90
CA SER A 281 1.84 1.69 -19.55
C SER A 281 0.56 0.86 -19.71
N GLU A 282 0.58 -0.43 -19.37
CA GLU A 282 -0.57 -1.31 -19.53
C GLU A 282 -1.26 -1.59 -18.19
N ASP A 283 -2.58 -1.85 -18.28
CA ASP A 283 -3.35 -2.35 -17.15
C ASP A 283 -2.88 -3.78 -16.81
N PRO A 284 -2.40 -4.05 -15.59
CA PRO A 284 -1.95 -5.38 -15.20
C PRO A 284 -3.06 -6.44 -15.30
N GLN A 285 -4.34 -6.04 -15.25
CA GLN A 285 -5.48 -6.97 -15.42
C GLN A 285 -5.45 -7.73 -16.76
N LYS A 286 -4.81 -7.19 -17.79
CA LYS A 286 -4.61 -7.89 -19.08
C LYS A 286 -3.79 -9.18 -18.92
N GLY A 287 -2.85 -9.22 -17.97
CA GLY A 287 -2.02 -10.39 -17.66
C GLY A 287 -2.74 -11.48 -16.88
N ARG A 288 -3.89 -11.17 -16.25
CA ARG A 288 -4.58 -12.09 -15.34
C ARG A 288 -4.96 -13.44 -15.97
N THR A 289 -5.52 -13.42 -17.17
CA THR A 289 -5.93 -14.66 -17.87
C THR A 289 -4.72 -15.51 -18.23
N GLN A 290 -3.64 -14.89 -18.68
CA GLN A 290 -2.38 -15.55 -19.02
C GLN A 290 -1.74 -16.17 -17.79
N ALA A 291 -1.62 -15.42 -16.68
CA ALA A 291 -1.11 -15.90 -15.41
C ALA A 291 -1.91 -17.09 -14.86
N LYS A 292 -3.26 -17.07 -15.04
CA LYS A 292 -4.12 -18.21 -14.68
C LYS A 292 -3.81 -19.45 -15.50
N LEU A 293 -3.64 -19.33 -16.80
CA LEU A 293 -3.29 -20.45 -17.67
C LEU A 293 -1.93 -21.05 -17.28
N TYR A 294 -0.95 -20.23 -16.94
CA TYR A 294 0.33 -20.71 -16.43
C TYR A 294 0.17 -21.44 -15.08
N ALA A 295 -0.65 -20.91 -14.18
CA ALA A 295 -0.96 -21.60 -12.93
C ALA A 295 -1.65 -22.95 -13.14
N ASP A 296 -2.53 -23.06 -14.15
CA ASP A 296 -3.18 -24.31 -14.56
C ASP A 296 -2.15 -25.34 -15.07
N GLY A 297 -1.18 -24.91 -15.88
CA GLY A 297 -0.09 -25.72 -16.39
C GLY A 297 0.84 -26.22 -15.30
N LEU A 298 1.33 -25.30 -14.46
CA LEU A 298 2.22 -25.62 -13.34
C LEU A 298 1.54 -26.57 -12.31
N ALA A 299 0.25 -26.39 -12.06
CA ALA A 299 -0.51 -27.29 -11.20
C ALA A 299 -0.54 -28.72 -11.72
N LYS A 300 -0.68 -28.92 -13.05
CA LYS A 300 -0.63 -30.23 -13.69
C LYS A 300 0.77 -30.85 -13.69
N GLU A 301 1.79 -30.01 -13.84
CA GLU A 301 3.19 -30.45 -13.92
C GLU A 301 3.75 -30.83 -12.56
N HIS A 302 3.50 -30.03 -11.52
CA HIS A 302 4.11 -30.17 -10.20
C HIS A 302 3.16 -30.68 -9.11
N GLY A 303 1.87 -30.83 -9.42
CA GLY A 303 0.86 -31.24 -8.42
C GLY A 303 0.55 -30.19 -7.35
N GLN A 304 1.07 -28.98 -7.50
CA GLN A 304 0.81 -27.85 -6.61
C GLN A 304 0.43 -26.62 -7.44
N ARG A 305 -0.75 -26.05 -7.15
CA ARG A 305 -1.19 -24.81 -7.81
C ARG A 305 -0.49 -23.60 -7.18
N PRO A 306 0.30 -22.83 -7.96
CA PRO A 306 0.92 -21.62 -7.44
C PRO A 306 -0.12 -20.54 -7.12
N VAL A 307 0.25 -19.58 -6.29
CA VAL A 307 -0.46 -18.30 -6.12
C VAL A 307 -0.20 -17.44 -7.35
N ILE A 308 -1.20 -16.76 -7.85
CA ILE A 308 -1.11 -15.96 -9.06
C ILE A 308 -0.83 -14.50 -8.70
N PHE A 309 0.22 -13.94 -9.28
CA PHE A 309 0.48 -12.50 -9.28
C PHE A 309 0.46 -11.96 -10.70
N TYR A 310 -0.06 -10.77 -10.87
CA TYR A 310 0.06 -10.03 -12.13
C TYR A 310 0.31 -8.55 -11.83
N THR A 311 1.21 -7.93 -12.61
CA THR A 311 1.72 -6.61 -12.30
C THR A 311 2.21 -5.87 -13.55
N ASN A 312 2.22 -4.53 -13.48
CA ASN A 312 2.94 -3.68 -14.42
C ASN A 312 4.15 -2.99 -13.75
N GLY A 313 4.59 -3.52 -12.60
CA GLY A 313 5.67 -2.96 -11.80
C GLY A 313 5.24 -1.86 -10.81
N TYR A 314 4.09 -1.22 -11.00
CA TYR A 314 3.52 -0.22 -10.09
C TYR A 314 2.29 -0.73 -9.37
N ASP A 315 1.40 -1.37 -10.09
CA ASP A 315 0.22 -2.04 -9.55
C ASP A 315 0.49 -3.53 -9.49
N LEU A 316 0.36 -4.09 -8.31
CA LEU A 316 0.55 -5.50 -8.05
C LEU A 316 -0.76 -6.11 -7.54
N TRP A 317 -1.13 -7.23 -8.12
CA TRP A 317 -2.33 -7.96 -7.77
C TRP A 317 -2.01 -9.40 -7.40
N ILE A 318 -2.75 -9.94 -6.43
CA ILE A 318 -2.70 -11.33 -6.03
C ILE A 318 -4.04 -12.02 -6.29
N TRP A 319 -3.97 -13.28 -6.67
CA TRP A 319 -5.13 -14.15 -6.80
C TRP A 319 -4.83 -15.57 -6.30
N ASN A 320 -5.33 -15.89 -5.13
CA ASN A 320 -5.29 -17.23 -4.56
C ASN A 320 -6.57 -18.00 -4.94
N ASP A 321 -6.71 -18.30 -6.23
CA ASP A 321 -7.92 -18.91 -6.80
C ASP A 321 -8.19 -20.33 -6.28
N ALA A 322 -7.14 -21.07 -5.93
CA ALA A 322 -7.27 -22.40 -5.31
C ALA A 322 -7.98 -22.36 -3.95
N ALA A 323 -7.89 -21.24 -3.23
CA ALA A 323 -8.63 -21.01 -1.99
C ALA A 323 -10.02 -20.36 -2.24
N GLY A 324 -10.40 -20.16 -3.51
CA GLY A 324 -11.64 -19.46 -3.86
C GLY A 324 -11.66 -17.99 -3.45
N GLU A 325 -10.49 -17.36 -3.30
CA GLU A 325 -10.39 -15.94 -2.97
C GLU A 325 -10.51 -15.07 -4.22
N PRO A 326 -11.18 -13.90 -4.13
CA PRO A 326 -11.15 -12.92 -5.20
C PRO A 326 -9.75 -12.32 -5.35
N TRP A 327 -9.43 -11.85 -6.56
CA TRP A 327 -8.21 -11.08 -6.77
C TRP A 327 -8.28 -9.75 -6.04
N ARG A 328 -7.12 -9.25 -5.58
CA ARG A 328 -7.01 -7.99 -4.85
C ARG A 328 -5.65 -7.33 -5.09
N ARG A 329 -5.61 -6.02 -4.93
CA ARG A 329 -4.40 -5.22 -5.05
C ARG A 329 -3.52 -5.37 -3.81
N LEU A 330 -2.19 -5.38 -4.01
CA LEU A 330 -1.19 -5.47 -2.97
C LEU A 330 -0.24 -4.26 -2.99
N TYR A 331 0.44 -4.06 -1.86
CA TYR A 331 1.48 -3.05 -1.70
C TYR A 331 2.91 -3.59 -1.91
N GLY A 332 3.10 -4.90 -1.95
CA GLY A 332 4.38 -5.58 -2.15
C GLY A 332 4.19 -7.06 -2.41
N PHE A 333 5.25 -7.77 -2.75
CA PHE A 333 5.24 -9.21 -2.83
C PHE A 333 5.24 -9.85 -1.43
N TYR A 334 4.92 -11.11 -1.38
CA TYR A 334 5.03 -11.96 -0.20
C TYR A 334 6.45 -12.50 -0.10
N SER A 335 6.97 -12.65 1.12
CA SER A 335 8.15 -13.46 1.38
C SER A 335 7.88 -14.95 1.13
N LYS A 336 8.94 -15.75 1.04
CA LYS A 336 8.86 -17.20 0.88
C LYS A 336 8.04 -17.85 2.00
N ASP A 337 8.32 -17.50 3.26
CA ASP A 337 7.61 -17.99 4.44
C ASP A 337 6.11 -17.67 4.42
N SER A 338 5.76 -16.46 3.98
CA SER A 338 4.36 -16.05 3.88
C SER A 338 3.63 -16.77 2.75
N LEU A 339 4.28 -17.02 1.59
CA LEU A 339 3.70 -17.83 0.51
C LEU A 339 3.54 -19.31 0.90
N GLN A 340 4.54 -19.90 1.56
CA GLN A 340 4.45 -21.25 2.08
C GLN A 340 3.26 -21.39 3.02
N HIS A 341 3.06 -20.41 3.91
CA HIS A 341 1.90 -20.41 4.81
C HIS A 341 0.58 -20.28 4.06
N LEU A 342 0.52 -19.43 3.04
CA LEU A 342 -0.68 -19.26 2.23
C LEU A 342 -1.07 -20.54 1.47
N ILE A 343 -0.09 -21.31 0.98
CA ILE A 343 -0.29 -22.64 0.38
C ILE A 343 -0.75 -23.65 1.45
N PHE A 344 -0.09 -23.66 2.61
CA PHE A 344 -0.43 -24.52 3.75
C PHE A 344 -1.88 -24.33 4.21
N GLN A 345 -2.35 -23.10 4.27
CA GLN A 345 -3.74 -22.79 4.65
C GLN A 345 -4.79 -23.44 3.73
N ARG A 346 -4.46 -23.75 2.49
CA ARG A 346 -5.42 -24.36 1.55
C ARG A 346 -5.90 -25.74 2.00
N THR A 347 -5.05 -26.49 2.73
CA THR A 347 -5.34 -27.85 3.21
C THR A 347 -5.65 -27.89 4.70
N GLU A 348 -5.03 -27.02 5.48
CA GLU A 348 -5.07 -27.09 6.95
C GLU A 348 -6.11 -26.15 7.59
N LYS A 349 -6.64 -25.20 6.83
CA LYS A 349 -7.64 -24.24 7.32
C LYS A 349 -8.97 -24.96 7.57
N LYS A 350 -9.36 -25.04 8.82
CA LYS A 350 -10.62 -25.69 9.23
C LYS A 350 -11.84 -24.87 8.79
N PRO A 351 -12.97 -25.53 8.50
CA PRO A 351 -14.23 -24.85 8.24
C PRO A 351 -14.68 -23.98 9.41
N VAL A 352 -15.44 -22.94 9.12
CA VAL A 352 -15.99 -22.02 10.14
C VAL A 352 -16.76 -22.74 11.24
N SER A 353 -17.51 -23.76 10.87
CA SER A 353 -18.29 -24.58 11.82
C SER A 353 -17.45 -25.26 12.91
N GLU A 354 -16.14 -25.42 12.66
CA GLU A 354 -15.19 -25.99 13.60
C GLU A 354 -14.40 -24.93 14.40
N VAL A 355 -14.58 -23.65 14.08
CA VAL A 355 -13.90 -22.54 14.74
C VAL A 355 -14.73 -22.05 15.93
N SER A 356 -14.66 -22.77 17.04
CA SER A 356 -15.38 -22.41 18.27
C SER A 356 -14.53 -21.55 19.20
N PRO A 357 -15.07 -20.40 19.69
CA PRO A 357 -14.42 -19.62 20.74
C PRO A 357 -14.19 -20.45 22.01
N ASN A 358 -13.04 -20.24 22.64
CA ASN A 358 -12.73 -20.90 23.91
C ASN A 358 -13.51 -20.25 25.07
N PRO A 359 -14.44 -20.93 25.74
CA PRO A 359 -15.27 -20.36 26.81
C PRO A 359 -14.47 -19.94 28.05
N ASN A 360 -13.27 -20.45 28.24
CA ASN A 360 -12.38 -20.00 29.33
C ASN A 360 -11.78 -18.61 29.07
N ILE A 361 -11.70 -18.20 27.79
CA ILE A 361 -11.22 -16.88 27.38
C ILE A 361 -12.40 -15.92 27.25
N ALA A 362 -13.38 -16.24 26.40
CA ALA A 362 -14.60 -15.46 26.19
C ALA A 362 -15.75 -16.16 26.93
N GLY A 363 -15.84 -15.92 28.23
CA GLY A 363 -16.82 -16.64 29.09
C GLY A 363 -18.24 -16.07 29.04
N ARG A 364 -18.47 -14.94 28.39
CA ARG A 364 -19.78 -14.29 28.30
C ARG A 364 -20.39 -14.49 26.92
N MET A 365 -21.70 -14.75 26.85
CA MET A 365 -22.39 -15.07 25.59
C MET A 365 -22.16 -14.04 24.48
N TYR A 366 -22.24 -12.76 24.80
CA TYR A 366 -22.01 -11.70 23.82
C TYR A 366 -20.57 -11.65 23.29
N GLN A 367 -19.58 -12.08 24.10
CA GLN A 367 -18.17 -12.18 23.66
C GLN A 367 -18.00 -13.36 22.69
N ILE A 368 -18.63 -14.49 23.00
CA ILE A 368 -18.65 -15.68 22.13
C ILE A 368 -19.33 -15.34 20.81
N GLU A 369 -20.48 -14.66 20.88
CA GLU A 369 -21.24 -14.26 19.70
C GLU A 369 -20.47 -13.28 18.84
N ALA A 370 -19.80 -12.28 19.42
CA ALA A 370 -18.97 -11.34 18.68
C ALA A 370 -17.83 -12.05 17.92
N VAL A 371 -17.15 -13.01 18.54
CA VAL A 371 -16.11 -13.81 17.86
C VAL A 371 -16.72 -14.63 16.72
N ARG A 372 -17.88 -15.25 16.95
CA ARG A 372 -18.57 -16.04 15.93
C ARG A 372 -18.95 -15.21 14.71
N GLN A 373 -19.58 -14.07 14.90
CA GLN A 373 -19.98 -13.15 13.82
C GLN A 373 -18.78 -12.66 13.02
N VAL A 374 -17.65 -12.34 13.66
CA VAL A 374 -16.42 -11.97 12.97
C VAL A 374 -15.89 -13.12 12.11
N VAL A 375 -15.84 -14.33 12.64
CA VAL A 375 -15.34 -15.51 11.91
C VAL A 375 -16.28 -15.88 10.76
N GLU A 376 -17.60 -15.80 10.94
CA GLU A 376 -18.60 -16.01 9.88
C GLU A 376 -18.41 -15.00 8.74
N LYS A 377 -18.23 -13.72 9.06
CA LYS A 377 -17.94 -12.68 8.06
C LYS A 377 -16.65 -12.98 7.27
N PHE A 378 -15.63 -13.48 7.92
CA PHE A 378 -14.39 -13.88 7.25
C PHE A 378 -14.57 -15.09 6.34
N ALA A 379 -15.45 -16.02 6.71
CA ALA A 379 -15.79 -17.17 5.87
C ALA A 379 -16.54 -16.77 4.59
N GLU A 380 -17.30 -15.68 4.63
CA GLU A 380 -17.93 -15.06 3.44
C GLU A 380 -16.92 -14.36 2.53
N LYS A 381 -15.61 -14.56 2.74
CA LYS A 381 -14.52 -13.91 1.99
C LYS A 381 -14.41 -12.39 2.22
N LYS A 382 -15.10 -11.85 3.19
CA LYS A 382 -14.84 -10.51 3.73
C LYS A 382 -13.57 -10.56 4.56
N ARG A 383 -12.77 -9.51 4.52
CA ARG A 383 -11.46 -9.53 5.23
C ARG A 383 -11.41 -8.58 6.41
N LYS A 384 -12.45 -7.80 6.64
CA LYS A 384 -12.51 -6.75 7.66
C LYS A 384 -13.78 -6.84 8.48
N ALA A 385 -13.66 -6.57 9.77
CA ALA A 385 -14.78 -6.59 10.71
C ALA A 385 -14.65 -5.49 11.76
N LEU A 386 -15.77 -5.00 12.26
CA LEU A 386 -15.83 -4.00 13.32
C LEU A 386 -16.68 -4.54 14.48
N VAL A 387 -16.10 -4.52 15.67
CA VAL A 387 -16.79 -4.88 16.91
C VAL A 387 -16.93 -3.63 17.77
N VAL A 388 -18.15 -3.24 18.06
CA VAL A 388 -18.49 -2.14 18.96
C VAL A 388 -18.90 -2.73 20.30
N GLN A 389 -18.14 -2.44 21.35
CA GLN A 389 -18.41 -2.96 22.69
C GLN A 389 -18.15 -1.89 23.75
N ALA A 390 -19.08 -1.72 24.69
CA ALA A 390 -18.92 -0.76 25.79
C ALA A 390 -17.62 -0.98 26.60
N THR A 391 -17.10 0.08 27.19
CA THR A 391 -15.92 0.01 28.05
C THR A 391 -16.21 -0.93 29.25
N GLY A 392 -15.24 -1.75 29.65
CA GLY A 392 -15.40 -2.68 30.77
C GLY A 392 -16.08 -4.03 30.41
N THR A 393 -16.61 -4.20 29.19
CA THR A 393 -17.24 -5.47 28.76
C THR A 393 -16.24 -6.52 28.29
N GLY A 394 -14.92 -6.21 28.29
CA GLY A 394 -13.88 -7.18 28.00
C GLY A 394 -13.47 -7.31 26.53
N LYS A 395 -13.36 -6.20 25.80
CA LYS A 395 -12.85 -6.14 24.42
C LYS A 395 -11.55 -6.93 24.22
N THR A 396 -10.61 -6.81 25.15
CA THR A 396 -9.34 -7.55 25.11
C THR A 396 -9.55 -9.06 25.15
N ARG A 397 -10.55 -9.56 25.89
CA ARG A 397 -10.90 -11.00 25.89
C ARG A 397 -11.46 -11.46 24.55
N VAL A 398 -12.26 -10.63 23.89
CA VAL A 398 -12.74 -10.88 22.51
C VAL A 398 -11.56 -10.96 21.55
N ALA A 399 -10.61 -10.00 21.63
CA ALA A 399 -9.38 -10.02 20.84
C ALA A 399 -8.57 -11.32 21.02
N ILE A 400 -8.36 -11.73 22.27
CA ILE A 400 -7.59 -12.94 22.61
C ILE A 400 -8.34 -14.20 22.14
N SER A 401 -9.65 -14.27 22.39
CA SER A 401 -10.47 -15.41 21.98
C SER A 401 -10.55 -15.56 20.46
N LEU A 402 -10.64 -14.45 19.72
CA LEU A 402 -10.57 -14.46 18.27
C LEU A 402 -9.20 -14.94 17.79
N SER A 403 -8.12 -14.41 18.37
CA SER A 403 -6.75 -14.84 18.04
C SER A 403 -6.55 -16.33 18.28
N ASP A 404 -6.98 -16.85 19.42
CA ASP A 404 -6.96 -18.27 19.77
C ASP A 404 -7.74 -19.13 18.75
N ALA A 405 -8.97 -18.73 18.44
CA ALA A 405 -9.80 -19.44 17.49
C ALA A 405 -9.16 -19.50 16.09
N MET A 406 -8.64 -18.35 15.60
CA MET A 406 -8.00 -18.26 14.29
C MET A 406 -6.70 -19.08 14.22
N ILE A 407 -5.89 -19.07 15.28
CA ILE A 407 -4.65 -19.87 15.35
C ILE A 407 -4.97 -21.37 15.38
N ARG A 408 -5.88 -21.83 16.26
CA ARG A 408 -6.25 -23.25 16.37
C ARG A 408 -6.92 -23.80 15.12
N ALA A 409 -7.60 -22.97 14.38
CA ALA A 409 -8.27 -23.35 13.13
C ALA A 409 -7.36 -23.23 11.90
N GLY A 410 -6.08 -22.86 12.04
CA GLY A 410 -5.15 -22.70 10.90
C GLY A 410 -5.43 -21.48 10.02
N TRP A 411 -6.22 -20.51 10.51
CA TRP A 411 -6.52 -19.27 9.80
C TRP A 411 -5.46 -18.20 10.00
N ALA A 412 -4.73 -18.27 11.12
CA ALA A 412 -3.66 -17.33 11.42
C ALA A 412 -2.43 -18.05 11.96
N LYS A 413 -1.26 -17.75 11.41
CA LYS A 413 0.07 -18.11 11.94
C LYS A 413 0.57 -16.99 12.85
N ARG A 414 0.39 -15.72 12.43
CA ARG A 414 0.87 -14.54 13.15
C ARG A 414 -0.25 -13.51 13.30
N VAL A 415 -0.40 -13.02 14.53
CA VAL A 415 -1.40 -12.04 14.93
C VAL A 415 -0.71 -10.76 15.40
N LEU A 416 -1.10 -9.62 14.85
CA LEU A 416 -0.68 -8.29 15.31
C LEU A 416 -1.80 -7.65 16.14
N PHE A 417 -1.50 -7.38 17.43
CA PHE A 417 -2.36 -6.57 18.29
C PHE A 417 -1.86 -5.13 18.34
N LEU A 418 -2.72 -4.19 17.95
CA LEU A 418 -2.44 -2.77 17.93
C LEU A 418 -3.26 -2.02 18.97
N CYS A 419 -2.63 -1.12 19.69
CA CYS A 419 -3.30 -0.24 20.66
C CYS A 419 -2.69 1.17 20.64
N ASP A 420 -3.34 2.13 21.29
CA ASP A 420 -2.90 3.53 21.29
C ASP A 420 -1.70 3.77 22.21
N ARG A 421 -1.69 3.16 23.42
CA ARG A 421 -0.76 3.50 24.49
C ARG A 421 0.09 2.32 24.96
N ARG A 422 1.29 2.62 25.46
CA ARG A 422 2.23 1.61 25.98
C ARG A 422 1.65 0.82 27.15
N GLU A 423 0.85 1.44 28.00
CA GLU A 423 0.19 0.83 29.16
C GLU A 423 -0.82 -0.22 28.69
N LEU A 424 -1.65 0.11 27.69
CA LEU A 424 -2.61 -0.83 27.09
C LEU A 424 -1.88 -2.00 26.43
N ARG A 425 -0.75 -1.73 25.73
CA ARG A 425 0.09 -2.80 25.16
C ARG A 425 0.62 -3.75 26.23
N LYS A 426 1.09 -3.23 27.37
CA LYS A 426 1.55 -4.04 28.50
C LYS A 426 0.42 -4.86 29.13
N GLN A 427 -0.76 -4.25 29.28
CA GLN A 427 -1.95 -4.96 29.77
C GLN A 427 -2.37 -6.08 28.82
N ALA A 428 -2.42 -5.80 27.50
CA ALA A 428 -2.70 -6.81 26.50
C ALA A 428 -1.67 -7.94 26.52
N HIS A 429 -0.38 -7.62 26.60
CA HIS A 429 0.68 -8.63 26.70
C HIS A 429 0.49 -9.57 27.90
N ASN A 430 0.15 -9.00 29.06
CA ASN A 430 -0.11 -9.81 30.27
C ASN A 430 -1.36 -10.69 30.10
N ALA A 431 -2.41 -10.14 29.49
CA ALA A 431 -3.64 -10.89 29.21
C ALA A 431 -3.39 -12.02 28.19
N PHE A 432 -2.64 -11.78 27.12
CA PHE A 432 -2.23 -12.84 26.19
C PHE A 432 -1.37 -13.90 26.90
N LYS A 433 -0.49 -13.49 27.84
CA LYS A 433 0.31 -14.43 28.64
C LYS A 433 -0.56 -15.30 29.54
N GLU A 434 -1.60 -14.76 30.12
CA GLU A 434 -2.53 -15.47 31.02
C GLU A 434 -3.40 -16.47 30.24
N PHE A 435 -4.01 -16.04 29.12
CA PHE A 435 -4.99 -16.84 28.41
C PHE A 435 -4.40 -17.74 27.31
N LEU A 436 -3.25 -17.38 26.74
CA LEU A 436 -2.53 -18.13 25.71
C LEU A 436 -1.07 -18.34 26.11
N PRO A 437 -0.79 -19.04 27.22
CA PRO A 437 0.58 -19.23 27.75
C PRO A 437 1.50 -19.96 26.78
N SER A 438 0.99 -20.87 25.96
CA SER A 438 1.74 -21.66 24.99
C SER A 438 2.15 -20.87 23.73
N GLU A 439 1.45 -19.76 23.44
CA GLU A 439 1.72 -19.01 22.22
C GLU A 439 2.86 -18.00 22.45
N PRO A 440 3.99 -18.11 21.69
CA PRO A 440 5.10 -17.17 21.81
C PRO A 440 4.68 -15.77 21.38
N ARG A 441 5.09 -14.78 22.17
CA ARG A 441 4.69 -13.37 21.99
C ARG A 441 5.85 -12.42 22.16
N THR A 442 5.80 -11.32 21.42
CA THR A 442 6.84 -10.29 21.45
C THR A 442 6.26 -8.88 21.29
N TYR A 443 7.03 -7.88 21.71
CA TYR A 443 6.79 -6.50 21.33
C TYR A 443 7.44 -6.21 19.98
N VAL A 444 6.71 -5.55 19.09
CA VAL A 444 7.27 -5.15 17.80
C VAL A 444 8.40 -4.12 18.01
N THR A 445 9.55 -4.41 17.44
CA THR A 445 10.74 -3.56 17.37
C THR A 445 11.26 -3.54 15.94
N GLY A 446 12.29 -2.75 15.64
CA GLY A 446 12.94 -2.78 14.32
C GLY A 446 13.55 -4.13 13.93
N ALA A 447 13.90 -4.96 14.91
CA ALA A 447 14.46 -6.31 14.68
C ALA A 447 13.36 -7.39 14.51
N SER A 448 12.10 -7.09 14.82
CA SER A 448 11.02 -8.10 14.82
C SER A 448 10.61 -8.57 13.42
N ALA A 449 10.98 -7.84 12.36
CA ALA A 449 10.66 -8.22 10.99
C ALA A 449 11.38 -9.50 10.53
N GLY A 450 12.56 -9.78 11.09
CA GLY A 450 13.29 -11.02 10.86
C GLY A 450 12.95 -12.16 11.83
N ASP A 451 12.08 -11.89 12.81
CA ASP A 451 11.73 -12.84 13.87
C ASP A 451 10.41 -13.54 13.52
N THR A 452 10.50 -14.73 13.00
CA THR A 452 9.35 -15.56 12.60
C THR A 452 8.90 -16.54 13.68
N ASP A 453 9.59 -16.59 14.83
CA ASP A 453 9.37 -17.59 15.88
C ASP A 453 8.18 -17.25 16.79
N HIS A 454 7.71 -16.02 16.75
CA HIS A 454 6.57 -15.58 17.54
C HIS A 454 5.26 -15.68 16.75
N ARG A 455 4.16 -15.86 17.49
CA ARG A 455 2.81 -15.90 16.94
C ARG A 455 2.01 -14.65 17.25
N ILE A 456 2.31 -13.99 18.38
CA ILE A 456 1.57 -12.80 18.82
C ILE A 456 2.54 -11.62 18.93
N TYR A 457 2.28 -10.62 18.12
CA TYR A 457 3.05 -9.37 18.06
C TYR A 457 2.22 -8.25 18.63
N LEU A 458 2.77 -7.48 19.56
CA LEU A 458 2.06 -6.38 20.20
C LEU A 458 2.78 -5.07 19.92
N SER A 459 2.04 -4.09 19.42
CA SER A 459 2.59 -2.76 19.12
C SER A 459 1.64 -1.64 19.50
N THR A 460 2.21 -0.44 19.62
CA THR A 460 1.39 0.77 19.52
C THR A 460 1.36 1.25 18.08
N TYR A 461 0.30 1.94 17.67
CA TYR A 461 0.20 2.50 16.31
C TYR A 461 1.43 3.34 15.92
N PRO A 462 1.92 4.30 16.75
CA PRO A 462 3.11 5.06 16.41
C PRO A 462 4.39 4.22 16.28
N ALA A 463 4.52 3.14 17.06
CA ALA A 463 5.69 2.26 16.98
C ALA A 463 5.63 1.42 15.69
N MET A 464 4.47 0.86 15.36
CA MET A 464 4.29 0.07 14.15
C MET A 464 4.50 0.89 12.88
N MET A 465 4.04 2.14 12.84
CA MET A 465 4.27 3.06 11.71
C MET A 465 5.74 3.31 11.39
N LYS A 466 6.63 3.09 12.33
CA LYS A 466 8.08 3.27 12.09
C LYS A 466 8.73 2.05 11.43
N VAL A 467 8.10 0.89 11.54
CA VAL A 467 8.72 -0.38 11.17
C VAL A 467 7.86 -1.28 10.26
N TYR A 468 6.61 -0.90 9.97
CA TYR A 468 5.69 -1.77 9.21
C TYR A 468 6.26 -2.19 7.84
N SER A 469 6.99 -1.30 7.17
CA SER A 469 7.62 -1.58 5.89
C SER A 469 8.84 -2.52 5.96
N SER A 470 9.24 -2.95 7.16
CA SER A 470 10.25 -3.99 7.35
C SER A 470 9.67 -5.40 7.31
N PHE A 471 8.36 -5.54 7.36
CA PHE A 471 7.62 -6.79 7.23
C PHE A 471 7.10 -6.91 5.81
N ASP A 472 7.04 -8.12 5.25
CA ASP A 472 6.32 -8.32 4.00
C ASP A 472 4.81 -8.11 4.19
N VAL A 473 4.10 -7.88 3.10
CA VAL A 473 2.65 -7.58 3.15
C VAL A 473 1.80 -8.73 3.70
N GLY A 474 2.27 -9.97 3.61
CA GLY A 474 1.61 -11.18 4.08
C GLY A 474 2.12 -11.68 5.43
N PHE A 475 2.98 -10.94 6.12
CA PHE A 475 3.60 -11.39 7.37
C PHE A 475 2.60 -11.67 8.47
N PHE A 476 1.59 -10.82 8.62
CA PHE A 476 0.49 -11.03 9.57
C PHE A 476 -0.74 -11.59 8.87
N ASP A 477 -1.42 -12.55 9.49
CA ASP A 477 -2.68 -13.10 9.01
C ASP A 477 -3.89 -12.40 9.65
N LEU A 478 -3.72 -11.87 10.85
CA LEU A 478 -4.76 -11.14 11.59
C LEU A 478 -4.18 -9.89 12.25
N ILE A 479 -4.83 -8.76 12.02
CA ILE A 479 -4.61 -7.53 12.79
C ILE A 479 -5.83 -7.26 13.65
N VAL A 480 -5.61 -7.17 14.97
CA VAL A 480 -6.62 -6.71 15.93
C VAL A 480 -6.26 -5.30 16.37
N ALA A 481 -7.09 -4.35 16.00
CA ALA A 481 -6.92 -2.92 16.23
C ALA A 481 -7.81 -2.44 17.38
N ASP A 482 -7.23 -2.30 18.57
CA ASP A 482 -7.95 -1.81 19.74
C ASP A 482 -8.07 -0.27 19.71
N GLU A 483 -9.19 0.23 20.22
CA GLU A 483 -9.58 1.66 20.18
C GLU A 483 -9.56 2.26 18.77
N SER A 484 -10.12 1.52 17.80
CA SER A 484 -10.15 1.87 16.37
C SER A 484 -11.11 3.02 16.03
N HIS A 485 -11.07 4.10 16.82
CA HIS A 485 -11.90 5.28 16.58
C HIS A 485 -11.25 6.28 15.58
N ARG A 486 -12.07 7.22 15.08
CA ARG A 486 -11.83 8.10 13.92
C ARG A 486 -10.45 8.76 13.84
N SER A 487 -9.90 9.26 14.97
CA SER A 487 -8.66 10.04 14.96
C SER A 487 -7.41 9.18 14.72
N LEU A 488 -7.43 7.94 15.21
CA LEU A 488 -6.32 6.99 15.06
C LEU A 488 -6.29 6.42 13.64
N TYR A 489 -7.45 6.10 13.08
CA TYR A 489 -7.51 5.42 11.80
C TYR A 489 -7.07 6.29 10.63
N ASN A 490 -7.55 7.54 10.53
CA ASN A 490 -7.13 8.44 9.44
C ASN A 490 -5.61 8.70 9.46
N ARG A 491 -4.98 8.64 10.64
CA ARG A 491 -3.54 8.81 10.81
C ARG A 491 -2.74 7.56 10.43
N TYR A 492 -3.32 6.37 10.63
CA TYR A 492 -2.63 5.08 10.47
C TYR A 492 -3.22 4.20 9.37
N ARG A 493 -4.06 4.76 8.50
CA ARG A 493 -4.71 4.07 7.37
C ARG A 493 -3.73 3.27 6.53
N GLN A 494 -2.58 3.84 6.24
CA GLN A 494 -1.52 3.22 5.44
C GLN A 494 -1.09 1.86 6.01
N LEU A 495 -1.08 1.69 7.33
CA LEU A 495 -0.73 0.43 7.97
C LEU A 495 -1.74 -0.68 7.65
N PHE A 496 -3.04 -0.34 7.65
CA PHE A 496 -4.11 -1.28 7.34
C PHE A 496 -4.24 -1.59 5.84
N GLU A 497 -3.80 -0.68 4.99
CA GLU A 497 -3.75 -0.89 3.55
C GLU A 497 -2.52 -1.71 3.13
N TYR A 498 -1.43 -1.60 3.88
CA TYR A 498 -0.17 -2.29 3.58
C TYR A 498 -0.28 -3.80 3.78
N PHE A 499 -0.83 -4.25 4.92
CA PHE A 499 -0.90 -5.67 5.24
C PHE A 499 -2.10 -6.35 4.58
N ASP A 500 -1.82 -7.42 3.86
CA ASP A 500 -2.84 -8.27 3.24
C ASP A 500 -3.31 -9.38 4.19
N CYS A 501 -4.12 -9.04 5.17
CA CYS A 501 -4.56 -9.92 6.24
C CYS A 501 -6.02 -9.68 6.63
N TYR A 502 -6.55 -10.53 7.51
CA TYR A 502 -7.80 -10.25 8.21
C TYR A 502 -7.62 -9.11 9.20
N GLN A 503 -8.58 -8.20 9.29
CA GLN A 503 -8.49 -7.00 10.12
C GLN A 503 -9.75 -6.82 10.95
N VAL A 504 -9.59 -6.67 12.27
CA VAL A 504 -10.70 -6.44 13.20
C VAL A 504 -10.46 -5.15 13.98
N GLY A 505 -11.40 -4.22 13.86
CA GLY A 505 -11.47 -3.05 14.71
C GLY A 505 -12.27 -3.33 15.97
N LEU A 506 -11.73 -2.97 17.13
CA LEU A 506 -12.44 -2.95 18.40
C LEU A 506 -12.62 -1.51 18.85
N THR A 507 -13.82 -1.11 19.23
CA THR A 507 -14.07 0.24 19.74
C THR A 507 -15.10 0.24 20.84
N ALA A 508 -14.96 1.19 21.78
CA ALA A 508 -15.99 1.48 22.78
C ALA A 508 -16.94 2.59 22.34
N THR A 509 -16.65 3.28 21.24
CA THR A 509 -17.48 4.35 20.73
C THR A 509 -18.85 3.79 20.34
N PRO A 510 -19.96 4.33 20.88
CA PRO A 510 -21.30 3.93 20.48
C PRO A 510 -21.51 4.02 18.97
N VAL A 511 -22.36 3.13 18.42
CA VAL A 511 -22.59 3.03 16.97
C VAL A 511 -22.96 4.37 16.35
N ASP A 512 -23.83 5.16 16.98
CA ASP A 512 -24.28 6.47 16.51
C ASP A 512 -23.13 7.51 16.40
N LEU A 513 -22.06 7.31 17.16
CA LEU A 513 -20.88 8.17 17.18
C LEU A 513 -19.73 7.64 16.34
N VAL A 514 -19.84 6.41 15.83
CA VAL A 514 -18.82 5.84 14.93
C VAL A 514 -18.85 6.59 13.60
N ALA A 515 -17.70 7.08 13.18
CA ALA A 515 -17.62 7.83 11.94
C ALA A 515 -17.90 6.93 10.72
N ARG A 516 -18.63 7.47 9.72
CA ARG A 516 -18.87 6.78 8.42
C ARG A 516 -17.60 6.16 7.83
N ASN A 517 -16.46 6.85 7.94
CA ASN A 517 -15.19 6.34 7.44
C ASN A 517 -14.74 5.07 8.16
N THR A 518 -15.02 4.92 9.47
CA THR A 518 -14.67 3.71 10.22
C THR A 518 -15.46 2.51 9.71
N PHE A 519 -16.77 2.69 9.49
CA PHE A 519 -17.60 1.64 8.90
C PHE A 519 -17.11 1.22 7.50
N LYS A 520 -16.85 2.20 6.63
CA LYS A 520 -16.34 1.96 5.27
C LYS A 520 -15.02 1.20 5.27
N ILE A 521 -14.16 1.49 6.21
CA ILE A 521 -12.83 0.90 6.35
C ILE A 521 -12.89 -0.56 6.77
N PHE A 522 -13.80 -0.88 7.69
CA PHE A 522 -14.02 -2.25 8.14
C PHE A 522 -15.10 -2.99 7.32
N GLU A 523 -15.43 -2.47 6.13
CA GLU A 523 -16.38 -3.08 5.18
C GLU A 523 -17.73 -3.39 5.85
N CYS A 524 -18.22 -2.44 6.66
CA CYS A 524 -19.52 -2.48 7.28
C CYS A 524 -20.52 -1.71 6.41
N GLU A 525 -21.43 -2.42 5.79
CA GLU A 525 -22.51 -1.86 4.97
C GLU A 525 -23.55 -1.19 5.88
N GLU A 526 -24.26 -0.19 5.37
CA GLU A 526 -25.36 0.50 6.08
C GLU A 526 -25.02 1.04 7.47
N GLN A 527 -23.72 1.21 7.77
CA GLN A 527 -23.23 1.64 9.09
C GLN A 527 -23.58 0.65 10.23
N ASP A 528 -23.76 -0.62 9.90
CA ASP A 528 -23.97 -1.69 10.87
C ASP A 528 -22.64 -2.41 11.20
N PRO A 529 -22.17 -2.41 12.45
CA PRO A 529 -20.96 -3.12 12.83
C PRO A 529 -21.19 -4.63 12.78
N THR A 530 -20.09 -5.39 12.60
CA THR A 530 -20.14 -6.86 12.58
C THR A 530 -20.69 -7.43 13.88
N ALA A 531 -20.36 -6.81 15.02
CA ALA A 531 -20.94 -7.15 16.32
C ALA A 531 -21.11 -5.86 17.14
N ASN A 532 -22.18 -5.79 17.89
CA ASN A 532 -22.50 -4.67 18.77
C ASN A 532 -22.91 -5.16 20.15
N TYR A 533 -22.40 -4.53 21.20
CA TYR A 533 -22.83 -4.74 22.57
C TYR A 533 -22.75 -3.43 23.35
N THR A 534 -23.93 -2.86 23.58
CA THR A 534 -24.07 -1.51 24.14
C THR A 534 -23.88 -1.49 25.66
N TYR A 535 -23.69 -0.28 26.19
CA TYR A 535 -23.66 -0.06 27.64
C TYR A 535 -25.00 -0.40 28.30
N GLU A 536 -26.12 -0.07 27.64
CA GLU A 536 -27.47 -0.36 28.11
C GLU A 536 -27.75 -1.87 28.22
N GLU A 537 -27.34 -2.63 27.19
CA GLU A 537 -27.43 -4.10 27.23
C GLU A 537 -26.61 -4.69 28.37
N ALA A 538 -25.43 -4.13 28.64
CA ALA A 538 -24.55 -4.61 29.71
C ALA A 538 -25.10 -4.34 31.12
N ILE A 539 -25.79 -3.22 31.34
CA ILE A 539 -26.43 -2.90 32.62
C ILE A 539 -27.72 -3.70 32.81
N ASN A 540 -28.52 -3.82 31.75
CA ASN A 540 -29.84 -4.48 31.80
C ASN A 540 -29.73 -6.01 31.77
N HIS A 541 -28.54 -6.58 31.59
CA HIS A 541 -28.34 -8.02 31.66
C HIS A 541 -28.58 -8.54 33.09
N ASN A 542 -29.09 -9.76 33.21
CA ASN A 542 -29.35 -10.37 34.53
C ASN A 542 -28.46 -11.62 34.75
N PRO A 543 -27.45 -11.58 35.63
CA PRO A 543 -27.00 -10.41 36.43
C PRO A 543 -26.28 -9.37 35.56
N PRO A 544 -26.29 -8.07 35.96
CA PRO A 544 -25.64 -7.00 35.22
C PRO A 544 -24.13 -7.24 35.05
N TYR A 545 -23.61 -6.95 33.86
CA TYR A 545 -22.17 -7.03 33.58
C TYR A 545 -21.44 -5.71 33.88
N LEU A 546 -22.16 -4.60 33.89
CA LEU A 546 -21.65 -3.29 34.29
C LEU A 546 -22.58 -2.69 35.36
N VAL A 547 -21.99 -1.89 36.23
CA VAL A 547 -22.73 -1.11 37.23
C VAL A 547 -23.26 0.16 36.55
N PRO A 548 -24.50 0.60 36.81
CA PRO A 548 -25.08 1.83 36.26
C PRO A 548 -24.26 3.08 36.56
#